data_7984c6d7c36bfc945508335818954da3
#
_entry.id   7984c6d7c36bfc945508335818954da3
#
_cell.length_a   1.000
_cell.length_b   1.000
_cell.length_c   1.000
_cell.angle_alpha   90.00
_cell.angle_beta   90.00
_cell.angle_gamma   90.00
#
_symmetry.space_group_name_H-M   'P 1'
#
loop_
_entity.id
_entity.type
_entity.pdbx_description
1 polymer ?
#
loop_
_entity_poly.entity_id
_entity_poly.type
_entity_poly.pdbx_seq_one_letter_code
_entity_poly.pdbx_strand_id
1 'polypeptide(L)'
;LEHVGIIGNLTLVFPGKSALTLSGYAKQHTKVRYMRRAKIVATIGPAIESPEKISEAIKAGLNVARLNMSHGDHAEHQARYNTIREESAKLGKDVAILADLQGPKIRLERFANGKEYLEPGADFTITSEDVEGTAEICGTTYKGLPGDVKLGDKLLLDDGKIRLEAIEV
;
A
#
# COMPACT_ATOMS: atom_id res chain seq x y z
N LEU A 1 27.84 28.51 7.09
CA LEU A 1 27.35 29.79 7.61
C LEU A 1 26.81 29.56 9.01
N GLU A 2 27.61 29.94 9.99
CA GLU A 2 27.32 29.82 11.41
C GLU A 2 26.16 30.73 11.81
N HIS A 3 25.23 30.16 12.57
CA HIS A 3 24.12 30.92 13.14
C HIS A 3 24.53 31.45 14.51
N VAL A 4 24.79 32.74 14.60
CA VAL A 4 24.93 33.46 15.87
C VAL A 4 23.51 33.79 16.35
N GLY A 5 23.05 33.05 17.39
CA GLY A 5 21.85 33.40 18.11
C GLY A 5 22.16 34.43 19.20
N ILE A 6 21.66 35.63 19.08
CA ILE A 6 21.69 36.61 20.17
C ILE A 6 20.37 36.50 20.93
N ILE A 7 20.45 35.94 22.14
CA ILE A 7 19.36 36.02 23.14
C ILE A 7 19.81 37.09 24.12
N GLY A 8 19.19 38.27 24.05
CA GLY A 8 19.44 39.32 25.00
C GLY A 8 18.82 40.65 24.56
N ASN A 9 18.38 41.44 25.53
CA ASN A 9 18.01 42.84 25.30
C ASN A 9 19.26 43.67 25.15
N LEU A 10 19.46 44.32 24.00
CA LEU A 10 20.54 45.28 23.79
C LEU A 10 20.06 46.67 24.25
N THR A 11 20.67 47.19 25.31
CA THR A 11 20.41 48.55 25.76
C THR A 11 21.57 49.44 25.29
N LEU A 12 21.28 50.38 24.43
CA LEU A 12 22.24 51.39 23.99
C LEU A 12 22.04 52.65 24.85
N VAL A 13 23.07 53.06 25.57
CA VAL A 13 23.09 54.28 26.36
C VAL A 13 23.94 55.34 25.65
N PHE A 14 23.35 56.49 25.32
CA PHE A 14 24.06 57.60 24.74
C PHE A 14 24.23 58.73 25.75
N PRO A 15 25.40 59.38 25.84
CA PRO A 15 25.58 60.51 26.77
C PRO A 15 24.56 61.63 26.49
N GLY A 16 23.78 61.95 27.53
CA GLY A 16 22.80 63.05 27.48
C GLY A 16 21.46 62.77 26.82
N LYS A 17 21.12 61.47 26.55
CA LYS A 17 19.82 61.07 26.00
C LYS A 17 19.25 59.88 26.78
N SER A 18 17.92 59.74 26.76
CA SER A 18 17.20 58.63 27.35
C SER A 18 17.64 57.29 26.73
N ALA A 19 17.82 56.27 27.54
CA ALA A 19 18.17 54.93 27.06
C ALA A 19 17.09 54.36 26.12
N LEU A 20 17.52 53.88 24.95
CA LEU A 20 16.65 53.19 24.00
C LEU A 20 16.79 51.68 24.23
N THR A 21 15.75 51.08 24.78
CA THR A 21 15.71 49.64 24.94
C THR A 21 15.08 49.02 23.69
N LEU A 22 15.88 48.33 22.89
CA LEU A 22 15.40 47.54 21.76
C LEU A 22 15.04 46.16 22.27
N SER A 23 13.76 45.85 22.35
CA SER A 23 13.28 44.52 22.57
C SER A 23 13.65 43.67 21.35
N GLY A 24 14.49 42.66 21.56
CA GLY A 24 14.89 41.77 20.47
C GLY A 24 13.66 41.04 19.90
N TYR A 25 13.44 41.20 18.61
CA TYR A 25 12.56 40.29 17.87
C TYR A 25 13.19 38.91 17.93
N ALA A 26 12.61 38.03 18.75
CA ALA A 26 12.92 36.62 18.63
C ALA A 26 12.50 36.21 17.20
N LYS A 27 13.49 35.99 16.32
CA LYS A 27 13.23 35.34 15.05
C LYS A 27 12.53 34.01 15.42
N GLN A 28 11.23 33.96 15.23
CA GLN A 28 10.56 32.69 15.14
C GLN A 28 11.29 31.93 14.05
N HIS A 29 12.10 30.96 14.42
CA HIS A 29 12.60 29.98 13.49
C HIS A 29 11.39 29.25 12.94
N THR A 30 10.85 29.77 11.86
CA THR A 30 9.94 29.00 11.02
C THR A 30 10.77 27.78 10.62
N LYS A 31 10.55 26.64 11.30
CA LYS A 31 11.07 25.37 10.85
C LYS A 31 10.68 25.27 9.39
N VAL A 32 11.62 25.50 8.48
CA VAL A 32 11.41 25.21 7.06
C VAL A 32 11.08 23.74 7.01
N ARG A 33 9.80 23.43 6.95
CA ARG A 33 9.31 22.08 6.84
C ARG A 33 9.68 21.65 5.44
N TYR A 34 10.80 20.95 5.31
CA TYR A 34 11.15 20.31 4.05
C TYR A 34 9.99 19.41 3.66
N MET A 35 9.11 19.93 2.82
CA MET A 35 8.03 19.13 2.26
C MET A 35 8.66 18.17 1.25
N ARG A 36 8.62 16.87 1.57
CA ARG A 36 9.02 15.86 0.61
C ARG A 36 8.19 16.02 -0.66
N ARG A 37 8.84 15.98 -1.81
CA ARG A 37 8.18 16.07 -3.12
C ARG A 37 7.44 14.78 -3.48
N ALA A 38 7.81 13.66 -2.86
CA ALA A 38 7.17 12.36 -3.04
C ALA A 38 6.31 11.99 -1.84
N LYS A 39 5.20 11.29 -2.10
CA LYS A 39 4.35 10.67 -1.10
C LYS A 39 4.72 9.18 -0.96
N ILE A 40 4.75 8.69 0.27
CA ILE A 40 5.00 7.28 0.54
C ILE A 40 3.65 6.57 0.60
N VAL A 41 3.47 5.61 -0.28
CA VAL A 41 2.34 4.66 -0.28
C VAL A 41 2.88 3.32 0.19
N ALA A 42 2.28 2.73 1.22
CA ALA A 42 2.63 1.39 1.67
C ALA A 42 1.38 0.53 1.86
N THR A 43 1.51 -0.75 1.49
CA THR A 43 0.44 -1.72 1.71
C THR A 43 0.42 -2.15 3.17
N ILE A 44 -0.74 -2.06 3.80
CA ILE A 44 -0.98 -2.58 5.15
C ILE A 44 -1.41 -4.04 5.02
N GLY A 45 -0.54 -4.93 5.44
CA GLY A 45 -0.75 -6.37 5.42
C GLY A 45 -0.29 -7.00 6.73
N PRO A 46 -0.29 -8.34 6.86
CA PRO A 46 -0.03 -9.05 8.12
C PRO A 46 1.25 -8.64 8.84
N ALA A 47 2.27 -8.21 8.11
CA ALA A 47 3.55 -7.78 8.69
C ALA A 47 3.50 -6.43 9.43
N ILE A 48 2.53 -5.56 9.09
CA ILE A 48 2.48 -4.18 9.62
C ILE A 48 1.07 -3.74 10.04
N GLU A 49 0.14 -4.67 10.23
CA GLU A 49 -1.25 -4.36 10.59
C GLU A 49 -1.48 -4.06 12.07
N SER A 50 -0.51 -4.36 12.96
CA SER A 50 -0.67 -4.04 14.38
C SER A 50 -0.64 -2.52 14.62
N PRO A 51 -1.33 -2.01 15.66
CA PRO A 51 -1.36 -0.59 15.99
C PRO A 51 0.04 0.03 16.14
N GLU A 52 0.98 -0.70 16.76
CA GLU A 52 2.35 -0.25 16.98
C GLU A 52 3.08 -0.08 15.66
N LYS A 53 2.95 -1.05 14.73
CA LYS A 53 3.60 -1.01 13.43
C LYS A 53 3.02 0.06 12.51
N ILE A 54 1.71 0.25 12.55
CA ILE A 54 1.05 1.35 11.85
C ILE A 54 1.53 2.70 12.40
N SER A 55 1.62 2.84 13.73
CA SER A 55 2.16 4.04 14.38
C SER A 55 3.61 4.32 13.96
N GLU A 56 4.47 3.30 13.94
CA GLU A 56 5.86 3.40 13.46
C GLU A 56 5.91 3.86 11.99
N ALA A 57 5.11 3.25 11.12
CA ALA A 57 5.03 3.62 9.71
C ALA A 57 4.60 5.09 9.51
N ILE A 58 3.59 5.54 10.28
CA ILE A 58 3.11 6.93 10.23
C ILE A 58 4.20 7.88 10.73
N LYS A 59 4.92 7.55 11.81
CA LYS A 59 6.05 8.34 12.32
C LYS A 59 7.18 8.42 11.30
N ALA A 60 7.48 7.31 10.63
CA ALA A 60 8.47 7.24 9.54
C ALA A 60 8.05 8.01 8.29
N GLY A 61 6.78 8.39 8.18
CA GLY A 61 6.26 9.31 7.15
C GLY A 61 5.38 8.67 6.10
N LEU A 62 4.68 7.60 6.44
CA LEU A 62 3.59 7.07 5.63
C LEU A 62 2.58 8.18 5.31
N ASN A 63 2.20 8.30 4.04
CA ASN A 63 1.22 9.26 3.57
C ASN A 63 -0.08 8.59 3.12
N VAL A 64 0.03 7.38 2.55
CA VAL A 64 -1.10 6.62 2.04
C VAL A 64 -0.97 5.17 2.47
N ALA A 65 -1.95 4.68 3.19
CA ALA A 65 -2.10 3.27 3.56
C ALA A 65 -2.93 2.56 2.48
N ARG A 66 -2.32 1.64 1.73
CA ARG A 66 -3.00 0.85 0.71
C ARG A 66 -3.55 -0.43 1.34
N LEU A 67 -4.85 -0.66 1.18
CA LEU A 67 -5.54 -1.90 1.52
C LEU A 67 -5.79 -2.69 0.23
N ASN A 68 -5.12 -3.83 0.08
CA ASN A 68 -5.27 -4.68 -1.10
C ASN A 68 -6.50 -5.58 -0.95
N MET A 69 -7.59 -5.22 -1.61
CA MET A 69 -8.88 -5.93 -1.54
C MET A 69 -8.87 -7.28 -2.26
N SER A 70 -7.74 -7.67 -2.88
CA SER A 70 -7.59 -9.02 -3.47
C SER A 70 -7.32 -10.11 -2.43
N HIS A 71 -7.03 -9.76 -1.18
CA HIS A 71 -6.70 -10.67 -0.09
C HIS A 71 -7.35 -10.21 1.20
N GLY A 72 -7.76 -11.15 2.02
CA GLY A 72 -8.48 -10.88 3.26
C GLY A 72 -9.99 -10.71 3.04
N ASP A 73 -10.71 -10.55 4.13
CA ASP A 73 -12.15 -10.32 4.12
C ASP A 73 -12.52 -8.89 4.53
N HIS A 74 -13.81 -8.57 4.47
CA HIS A 74 -14.31 -7.24 4.82
C HIS A 74 -14.05 -6.87 6.29
N ALA A 75 -14.12 -7.84 7.21
CA ALA A 75 -13.92 -7.60 8.64
C ALA A 75 -12.45 -7.25 8.93
N GLU A 76 -11.51 -7.96 8.31
CA GLU A 76 -10.09 -7.66 8.41
C GLU A 76 -9.76 -6.26 7.85
N HIS A 77 -10.30 -5.92 6.68
CA HIS A 77 -10.10 -4.59 6.09
C HIS A 77 -10.71 -3.48 6.94
N GLN A 78 -11.88 -3.71 7.54
CA GLN A 78 -12.50 -2.75 8.45
C GLN A 78 -11.66 -2.56 9.72
N ALA A 79 -11.10 -3.63 10.28
CA ALA A 79 -10.21 -3.55 11.43
C ALA A 79 -8.95 -2.74 11.11
N ARG A 80 -8.28 -3.02 9.97
CA ARG A 80 -7.12 -2.25 9.50
C ARG A 80 -7.45 -0.78 9.29
N TYR A 81 -8.61 -0.50 8.66
CA TYR A 81 -9.10 0.88 8.49
C TYR A 81 -9.22 1.60 9.82
N ASN A 82 -9.89 1.00 10.78
CA ASN A 82 -10.12 1.60 12.11
C ASN A 82 -8.77 1.88 12.80
N THR A 83 -7.85 0.91 12.80
CA THR A 83 -6.52 1.06 13.40
C THR A 83 -5.73 2.21 12.75
N ILE A 84 -5.76 2.34 11.42
CA ILE A 84 -5.09 3.44 10.71
C ILE A 84 -5.67 4.78 11.16
N ARG A 85 -7.00 4.90 11.26
CA ARG A 85 -7.67 6.14 11.69
C ARG A 85 -7.33 6.51 13.12
N GLU A 86 -7.34 5.53 14.01
CA GLU A 86 -7.01 5.73 15.43
C GLU A 86 -5.55 6.19 15.59
N GLU A 87 -4.59 5.50 14.98
CA GLU A 87 -3.18 5.85 15.08
C GLU A 87 -2.86 7.19 14.40
N SER A 88 -3.52 7.50 13.28
CA SER A 88 -3.43 8.81 12.62
C SER A 88 -3.89 9.93 13.56
N ALA A 89 -5.04 9.75 14.21
CA ALA A 89 -5.59 10.72 15.15
C ALA A 89 -4.68 10.92 16.37
N LYS A 90 -4.20 9.84 16.99
CA LYS A 90 -3.25 9.88 18.12
C LYS A 90 -1.98 10.67 17.79
N LEU A 91 -1.50 10.56 16.55
CA LEU A 91 -0.27 11.21 16.09
C LEU A 91 -0.49 12.61 15.51
N GLY A 92 -1.74 13.05 15.35
CA GLY A 92 -2.07 14.31 14.69
C GLY A 92 -1.55 14.40 13.25
N LYS A 93 -1.57 13.26 12.53
CA LYS A 93 -1.09 13.18 11.14
C LYS A 93 -2.18 12.64 10.23
N ASP A 94 -2.39 13.32 9.11
CA ASP A 94 -3.32 12.87 8.09
C ASP A 94 -2.69 11.76 7.24
N VAL A 95 -3.33 10.58 7.23
CA VAL A 95 -2.97 9.46 6.36
C VAL A 95 -4.16 9.12 5.48
N ALA A 96 -3.97 9.17 4.17
CA ALA A 96 -4.99 8.72 3.23
C ALA A 96 -5.09 7.19 3.24
N ILE A 97 -6.28 6.64 3.00
CA ILE A 97 -6.49 5.21 2.83
C ILE A 97 -6.89 4.97 1.38
N LEU A 98 -6.15 4.08 0.71
CA LEU A 98 -6.40 3.64 -0.65
C LEU A 98 -6.94 2.21 -0.62
N ALA A 99 -8.22 2.02 -0.93
CA ALA A 99 -8.78 0.70 -1.20
C ALA A 99 -8.45 0.32 -2.65
N ASP A 100 -7.55 -0.64 -2.81
CA ASP A 100 -7.16 -1.15 -4.13
C ASP A 100 -8.08 -2.32 -4.48
N LEU A 101 -9.06 -2.04 -5.33
CA LEU A 101 -10.10 -2.99 -5.71
C LEU A 101 -9.53 -4.07 -6.62
N GLN A 102 -9.99 -5.29 -6.40
CA GLN A 102 -9.53 -6.46 -7.15
C GLN A 102 -9.78 -6.35 -8.67
N GLY A 103 -10.85 -5.69 -9.09
CA GLY A 103 -11.28 -5.67 -10.48
C GLY A 103 -11.75 -7.05 -10.98
N PRO A 104 -12.07 -7.18 -12.27
CA PRO A 104 -12.44 -8.44 -12.89
C PRO A 104 -11.19 -9.28 -13.17
N LYS A 105 -10.73 -10.08 -12.19
CA LYS A 105 -9.63 -11.03 -12.40
C LYS A 105 -10.16 -12.36 -12.88
N ILE A 106 -9.53 -12.91 -13.92
CA ILE A 106 -9.70 -14.30 -14.33
C ILE A 106 -8.91 -15.16 -13.36
N ARG A 107 -9.55 -16.12 -12.73
CA ARG A 107 -8.91 -17.04 -11.77
C ARG A 107 -9.28 -18.48 -12.08
N LEU A 108 -8.34 -19.37 -11.84
CA LEU A 108 -8.71 -20.78 -11.63
C LEU A 108 -9.53 -20.91 -10.35
N GLU A 109 -10.47 -21.82 -10.34
CA GLU A 109 -11.28 -22.13 -9.17
C GLU A 109 -10.45 -22.90 -8.14
N ARG A 110 -11.10 -23.49 -7.14
CA ARG A 110 -10.41 -24.15 -6.03
C ARG A 110 -9.96 -25.54 -6.41
N PHE A 111 -8.76 -25.90 -6.00
CA PHE A 111 -8.25 -27.26 -6.05
C PHE A 111 -8.68 -28.02 -4.80
N ALA A 112 -8.94 -29.32 -4.93
CA ALA A 112 -9.36 -30.21 -3.85
C ALA A 112 -8.47 -30.11 -2.61
N ASN A 113 -7.14 -30.05 -2.83
CA ASN A 113 -6.13 -29.97 -1.77
C ASN A 113 -5.61 -28.53 -1.55
N GLY A 114 -6.32 -27.52 -2.06
CA GLY A 114 -5.93 -26.10 -1.98
C GLY A 114 -4.82 -25.72 -2.96
N LYS A 115 -4.05 -26.66 -3.47
CA LYS A 115 -3.00 -26.50 -4.48
C LYS A 115 -2.73 -27.83 -5.18
N GLU A 116 -2.26 -27.74 -6.43
CA GLU A 116 -1.78 -28.89 -7.20
C GLU A 116 -0.47 -28.56 -7.90
N TYR A 117 0.30 -29.59 -8.21
CA TYR A 117 1.50 -29.49 -9.01
C TYR A 117 1.19 -29.90 -10.45
N LEU A 118 1.47 -29.01 -11.39
CA LEU A 118 1.31 -29.30 -12.81
C LEU A 118 2.67 -29.74 -13.39
N GLU A 119 2.75 -30.97 -13.87
CA GLU A 119 3.97 -31.49 -14.49
C GLU A 119 4.25 -30.75 -15.79
N PRO A 120 5.50 -30.31 -16.03
CA PRO A 120 5.87 -29.67 -17.29
C PRO A 120 5.60 -30.60 -18.50
N GLY A 121 4.80 -30.11 -19.44
CA GLY A 121 4.43 -30.86 -20.65
C GLY A 121 3.22 -31.77 -20.49
N ALA A 122 2.60 -31.83 -19.33
CA ALA A 122 1.33 -32.52 -19.15
C ALA A 122 0.15 -31.69 -19.70
N ASP A 123 -0.89 -32.39 -20.13
CA ASP A 123 -2.14 -31.77 -20.53
C ASP A 123 -2.90 -31.31 -19.27
N PHE A 124 -3.48 -30.10 -19.35
CA PHE A 124 -4.28 -29.52 -18.29
C PHE A 124 -5.52 -28.85 -18.85
N THR A 125 -6.68 -29.24 -18.39
CA THR A 125 -7.96 -28.72 -18.88
C THR A 125 -8.44 -27.56 -18.01
N ILE A 126 -8.76 -26.42 -18.63
CA ILE A 126 -9.46 -25.32 -17.98
C ILE A 126 -10.90 -25.32 -18.48
N THR A 127 -11.87 -25.49 -17.58
CA THR A 127 -13.29 -25.60 -17.93
C THR A 127 -14.11 -24.44 -17.40
N SER A 128 -15.18 -24.10 -18.11
CA SER A 128 -16.21 -23.16 -17.62
C SER A 128 -17.18 -23.78 -16.64
N GLU A 129 -17.13 -25.09 -16.43
CA GLU A 129 -17.97 -25.80 -15.47
C GLU A 129 -17.45 -25.63 -14.05
N ASP A 130 -18.34 -25.81 -13.08
CA ASP A 130 -17.98 -25.79 -11.64
C ASP A 130 -17.50 -27.20 -11.25
N VAL A 131 -16.17 -27.37 -11.23
CA VAL A 131 -15.54 -28.64 -10.91
C VAL A 131 -14.50 -28.44 -9.80
N GLU A 132 -14.33 -29.45 -8.97
CA GLU A 132 -13.24 -29.48 -8.03
C GLU A 132 -11.92 -29.70 -8.77
N GLY A 133 -10.97 -28.78 -8.60
CA GLY A 133 -9.70 -28.79 -9.36
C GLY A 133 -8.79 -29.93 -8.96
N THR A 134 -8.16 -30.54 -9.96
CA THR A 134 -7.13 -31.61 -9.84
C THR A 134 -5.90 -31.22 -10.66
N ALA A 135 -4.90 -32.10 -10.71
CA ALA A 135 -3.73 -31.91 -11.59
C ALA A 135 -4.07 -31.97 -13.09
N GLU A 136 -5.26 -32.42 -13.48
CA GLU A 136 -5.69 -32.64 -14.86
C GLU A 136 -6.73 -31.60 -15.32
N ILE A 137 -7.56 -31.07 -14.41
CA ILE A 137 -8.66 -30.16 -14.74
C ILE A 137 -8.93 -29.18 -13.62
N CYS A 138 -9.31 -27.95 -13.98
CA CYS A 138 -9.78 -26.95 -13.03
C CYS A 138 -10.80 -26.01 -13.68
N GLY A 139 -11.78 -25.57 -12.90
CA GLY A 139 -12.74 -24.55 -13.33
C GLY A 139 -12.09 -23.17 -13.43
N THR A 140 -12.73 -22.25 -14.16
CA THR A 140 -12.36 -20.84 -14.20
C THR A 140 -13.51 -19.94 -13.82
N THR A 141 -13.22 -18.84 -13.14
CA THR A 141 -14.21 -17.78 -12.83
C THR A 141 -14.72 -17.06 -14.07
N TYR A 142 -13.97 -17.11 -15.16
CA TYR A 142 -14.37 -16.49 -16.44
C TYR A 142 -15.02 -17.52 -17.38
N LYS A 143 -16.34 -17.59 -17.36
CA LYS A 143 -17.11 -18.57 -18.13
C LYS A 143 -17.06 -18.33 -19.66
N GLY A 144 -16.63 -17.15 -20.10
CA GLY A 144 -16.41 -16.83 -21.52
C GLY A 144 -15.06 -17.26 -22.08
N LEU A 145 -14.15 -17.80 -21.25
CA LEU A 145 -12.78 -18.13 -21.65
C LEU A 145 -12.68 -19.01 -22.91
N PRO A 146 -13.50 -20.08 -23.09
CA PRO A 146 -13.42 -20.87 -24.31
C PRO A 146 -13.79 -20.13 -25.60
N GLY A 147 -14.62 -19.08 -25.50
CA GLY A 147 -14.99 -18.25 -26.66
C GLY A 147 -13.90 -17.25 -27.05
N ASP A 148 -13.03 -16.90 -26.15
CA ASP A 148 -11.98 -15.89 -26.36
C ASP A 148 -10.62 -16.51 -26.72
N VAL A 149 -10.37 -17.77 -26.34
CA VAL A 149 -9.11 -18.50 -26.58
C VAL A 149 -9.16 -19.21 -27.95
N LYS A 150 -8.05 -19.21 -28.63
CA LYS A 150 -7.84 -19.93 -29.90
C LYS A 150 -6.69 -20.91 -29.77
N LEU A 151 -6.70 -21.91 -30.64
CA LEU A 151 -5.60 -22.87 -30.75
C LEU A 151 -4.25 -22.14 -30.91
N GLY A 152 -3.26 -22.49 -30.10
CA GLY A 152 -1.95 -21.89 -30.06
C GLY A 152 -1.83 -20.65 -29.17
N ASP A 153 -2.90 -20.16 -28.59
CA ASP A 153 -2.86 -19.04 -27.64
C ASP A 153 -2.14 -19.45 -26.36
N LYS A 154 -1.48 -18.47 -25.73
CA LYS A 154 -0.73 -18.68 -24.49
C LYS A 154 -1.49 -18.11 -23.32
N LEU A 155 -1.78 -18.96 -22.34
CA LEU A 155 -2.35 -18.57 -21.07
C LEU A 155 -1.24 -18.49 -20.03
N LEU A 156 -1.14 -17.36 -19.35
CA LEU A 156 -0.14 -17.11 -18.31
C LEU A 156 -0.81 -17.13 -16.95
N LEU A 157 -0.35 -18.02 -16.06
CA LEU A 157 -0.85 -18.15 -14.70
C LEU A 157 0.21 -17.65 -13.72
N ASP A 158 -0.23 -17.14 -12.57
CA ASP A 158 0.62 -16.61 -11.49
C ASP A 158 1.67 -15.62 -12.00
N ASP A 159 1.18 -14.56 -12.67
CA ASP A 159 2.01 -13.50 -13.27
C ASP A 159 3.06 -14.04 -14.28
N GLY A 160 2.73 -15.13 -14.95
CA GLY A 160 3.56 -15.74 -16.00
C GLY A 160 4.59 -16.76 -15.50
N LYS A 161 4.53 -17.17 -14.26
CA LYS A 161 5.37 -18.26 -13.73
C LYS A 161 5.03 -19.61 -14.37
N ILE A 162 3.75 -19.82 -14.68
CA ILE A 162 3.27 -21.01 -15.39
C ILE A 162 2.74 -20.53 -16.74
N ARG A 163 3.17 -21.21 -17.81
CA ARG A 163 2.73 -20.96 -19.18
C ARG A 163 2.06 -22.22 -19.73
N LEU A 164 0.82 -22.04 -20.17
CA LEU A 164 0.07 -23.04 -20.90
C LEU A 164 -0.07 -22.59 -22.36
N GLU A 165 -0.22 -23.53 -23.27
CA GLU A 165 -0.57 -23.30 -24.67
C GLU A 165 -1.86 -24.04 -25.00
N ALA A 166 -2.82 -23.36 -25.60
CA ALA A 166 -4.09 -23.96 -25.98
C ALA A 166 -3.88 -24.95 -27.13
N ILE A 167 -4.01 -26.21 -26.87
CA ILE A 167 -3.88 -27.31 -27.86
C ILE A 167 -5.23 -27.81 -28.37
N GLU A 168 -6.31 -27.50 -27.64
CA GLU A 168 -7.70 -27.79 -27.99
C GLU A 168 -8.61 -26.75 -27.34
N VAL A 169 -9.75 -26.39 -27.98
CA VAL A 169 -10.75 -25.45 -27.47
C VAL A 169 -12.15 -25.93 -27.80
#